data_74b8e9a9d13ac98375d0902be05a975b
#
_entry.id   74b8e9a9d13ac98375d0902be05a975b
#
_cell.length_a   1.000
_cell.length_b   1.000
_cell.length_c   1.000
_cell.angle_alpha   90.00
_cell.angle_beta   90.00
_cell.angle_gamma   90.00
#
_symmetry.space_group_name_H-M   'P 1'
#
loop_
_entity.id
_entity.type
_entity.pdbx_description
1 polymer ?
#
loop_
_entity_poly.entity_id
_entity_poly.type
_entity_poly.pdbx_seq_one_letter_code
_entity_poly.pdbx_strand_id
1 'polypeptide(L)'
;MENKYIREFVEHYKKLGYTNICLFDNNYDNEDNEDNFHDVIEDYINDGFVILKDYRNKIECQLDAYNECYDTYKDEYDWISFFDVDEFLVLNKHKTIDEYLSQKKFNKFGVVCLNWLCYGDNDLVNSDETIPVQIRFREPVNPIDFKRFKFPENDHVKCCIRGGLNINWKDNPHVPSTLNIRHCNNIGTDCNPNTPTIKFNHKDAYLKHYSTKTVNEYAEKIKRGFADSQMHKEPNYVSFMIELFFKTNKLSNEKIDVFNKVLGLSIPLNGKKRDDAQIFLLAYNKPEYGLLENRLVTPIQCGASVNPVDVCPLKDNIGDNISHFNWFYVENTGVYWIWKNVKNVRFKGQMQYRRRFDIDENIDFDEIFDKYDIICAEPYSYKANMNWIPEDTVEKGYGYSHNIEDIYALERVIMKYHPEYYDDYVKHIKEGDELLYSCGFVLPTHQYNKYCEFLFKVLQEYIHEIKITDRDSLIMHVMHNLYEGKFVRYGDRKPRDLSKEEIMYQTRIGGYIAERIFTLYVKHNFKKVKYLPYVKMEKDMYI
;
A
#
# COMPACT_ATOMS: atom_id res chain seq x y z
N MET A 1 -24.42 14.73 4.25
CA MET A 1 -24.12 13.73 3.20
C MET A 1 -25.07 12.54 3.28
N GLU A 2 -25.15 11.89 4.43
CA GLU A 2 -26.12 10.81 4.67
C GLU A 2 -27.57 11.30 4.75
N ASN A 3 -27.79 12.60 4.91
CA ASN A 3 -29.11 13.23 4.91
C ASN A 3 -29.99 12.81 3.72
N LYS A 4 -29.36 12.62 2.57
CA LYS A 4 -30.02 12.22 1.30
C LYS A 4 -30.64 10.81 1.35
N TYR A 5 -30.16 9.95 2.27
CA TYR A 5 -30.60 8.54 2.39
C TYR A 5 -31.37 8.29 3.68
N ILE A 6 -31.51 9.28 4.52
CA ILE A 6 -32.07 9.11 5.86
C ILE A 6 -33.48 8.54 5.82
N ARG A 7 -34.32 8.96 4.87
CA ARG A 7 -35.67 8.43 4.70
C ARG A 7 -35.66 6.94 4.33
N GLU A 8 -34.81 6.55 3.37
CA GLU A 8 -34.63 5.13 3.00
C GLU A 8 -34.18 4.29 4.20
N PHE A 9 -33.25 4.81 5.01
CA PHE A 9 -32.78 4.17 6.22
C PHE A 9 -33.92 3.98 7.23
N VAL A 10 -34.67 5.03 7.53
CA VAL A 10 -35.79 4.99 8.49
C VAL A 10 -36.88 4.00 8.04
N GLU A 11 -37.30 4.04 6.79
CA GLU A 11 -38.30 3.14 6.22
C GLU A 11 -37.83 1.69 6.21
N HIS A 12 -36.55 1.43 5.94
CA HIS A 12 -35.97 0.10 5.98
C HIS A 12 -36.07 -0.54 7.37
N TYR A 13 -35.68 0.18 8.42
CA TYR A 13 -35.71 -0.34 9.77
C TYR A 13 -37.13 -0.41 10.34
N LYS A 14 -38.02 0.52 9.98
CA LYS A 14 -39.46 0.41 10.30
C LYS A 14 -40.08 -0.86 9.71
N LYS A 15 -39.73 -1.18 8.45
CA LYS A 15 -40.18 -2.40 7.77
C LYS A 15 -39.65 -3.67 8.43
N LEU A 16 -38.44 -3.64 9.00
CA LEU A 16 -37.86 -4.77 9.73
C LEU A 16 -38.43 -4.93 11.15
N GLY A 17 -39.37 -4.08 11.56
CA GLY A 17 -40.07 -4.19 12.85
C GLY A 17 -39.30 -3.58 14.02
N TYR A 18 -38.37 -2.67 13.79
CA TYR A 18 -37.82 -1.86 14.87
C TYR A 18 -38.91 -0.96 15.45
N THR A 19 -38.91 -0.80 16.78
CA THR A 19 -39.91 -0.02 17.50
C THR A 19 -39.62 1.47 17.40
N ASN A 20 -38.36 1.86 17.51
CA ASN A 20 -37.91 3.25 17.43
C ASN A 20 -36.51 3.31 16.81
N ILE A 21 -36.14 4.48 16.31
CA ILE A 21 -34.79 4.85 15.90
C ILE A 21 -34.36 6.08 16.71
N CYS A 22 -33.25 5.97 17.45
CA CYS A 22 -32.61 7.12 18.08
C CYS A 22 -31.56 7.66 17.10
N LEU A 23 -31.76 8.84 16.54
CA LEU A 23 -30.93 9.47 15.56
C LEU A 23 -30.18 10.66 16.16
N PHE A 24 -28.86 10.69 16.05
CA PHE A 24 -28.01 11.76 16.54
C PHE A 24 -27.60 12.67 15.38
N ASP A 25 -28.08 13.91 15.40
CA ASP A 25 -27.77 14.93 14.40
C ASP A 25 -26.45 15.62 14.75
N ASN A 26 -25.37 15.29 14.07
CA ASN A 26 -24.06 15.92 14.23
C ASN A 26 -23.65 16.81 13.04
N ASN A 27 -24.63 17.32 12.28
CA ASN A 27 -24.35 18.30 11.24
C ASN A 27 -23.79 19.60 11.85
N TYR A 28 -23.13 20.40 11.01
CA TYR A 28 -22.71 21.75 11.42
C TYR A 28 -23.87 22.74 11.27
N ASP A 29 -23.97 23.68 12.19
CA ASP A 29 -24.86 24.84 12.06
C ASP A 29 -24.27 25.84 11.06
N ASN A 30 -24.48 25.62 9.78
CA ASN A 30 -24.18 26.60 8.74
C ASN A 30 -25.47 27.24 8.29
N GLU A 31 -25.52 28.59 8.23
CA GLU A 31 -26.68 29.36 7.74
C GLU A 31 -27.08 29.01 6.29
N ASP A 32 -26.18 28.36 5.53
CA ASP A 32 -26.36 27.94 4.13
C ASP A 32 -26.80 26.48 3.98
N ASN A 33 -27.20 25.77 5.04
CA ASN A 33 -27.62 24.36 4.94
C ASN A 33 -29.01 24.25 4.30
N GLU A 34 -29.07 24.22 2.98
CA GLU A 34 -30.28 23.87 2.21
C GLU A 34 -30.72 22.39 2.43
N ASP A 35 -29.91 21.54 3.06
CA ASP A 35 -30.18 20.12 3.31
C ASP A 35 -30.71 19.89 4.74
N ASN A 36 -31.90 20.45 5.04
CA ASN A 36 -32.58 20.13 6.29
C ASN A 36 -33.21 18.72 6.22
N PHE A 37 -32.47 17.69 6.64
CA PHE A 37 -32.98 16.31 6.63
C PHE A 37 -34.17 16.12 7.58
N HIS A 38 -34.40 17.01 8.55
CA HIS A 38 -35.54 16.97 9.44
C HIS A 38 -36.85 16.98 8.68
N ASP A 39 -36.97 17.82 7.65
CA ASP A 39 -38.17 17.93 6.81
C ASP A 39 -38.44 16.61 6.05
N VAL A 40 -37.38 15.90 5.68
CA VAL A 40 -37.46 14.63 4.93
C VAL A 40 -38.06 13.49 5.75
N ILE A 41 -37.92 13.53 7.09
CA ILE A 41 -38.42 12.50 8.03
C ILE A 41 -39.32 13.08 9.10
N GLU A 42 -39.89 14.26 8.90
CA GLU A 42 -40.76 14.97 9.87
C GLU A 42 -41.94 14.10 10.33
N ASP A 43 -42.54 13.37 9.39
CA ASP A 43 -43.62 12.44 9.67
C ASP A 43 -43.22 11.34 10.71
N TYR A 44 -41.98 10.83 10.62
CA TYR A 44 -41.46 9.82 11.58
C TYR A 44 -41.00 10.42 12.90
N ILE A 45 -40.63 11.68 12.93
CA ILE A 45 -40.35 12.41 14.18
C ILE A 45 -41.66 12.71 14.91
N ASN A 46 -42.66 13.17 14.19
CA ASN A 46 -43.97 13.54 14.75
C ASN A 46 -44.78 12.33 15.25
N ASP A 47 -44.64 11.15 14.60
CA ASP A 47 -45.28 9.91 15.06
C ASP A 47 -44.50 9.22 16.18
N GLY A 48 -43.32 9.76 16.55
CA GLY A 48 -42.46 9.24 17.63
C GLY A 48 -41.63 8.01 17.27
N PHE A 49 -41.64 7.59 16.01
CA PHE A 49 -40.78 6.49 15.55
C PHE A 49 -39.31 6.88 15.53
N VAL A 50 -38.98 8.12 15.14
CA VAL A 50 -37.64 8.69 15.20
C VAL A 50 -37.50 9.59 16.42
N ILE A 51 -36.58 9.27 17.30
CA ILE A 51 -36.17 10.09 18.44
C ILE A 51 -34.91 10.85 18.03
N LEU A 52 -35.06 12.15 17.79
CA LEU A 52 -33.96 12.98 17.34
C LEU A 52 -33.21 13.58 18.51
N LYS A 53 -31.85 13.49 18.48
CA LYS A 53 -30.94 14.08 19.47
C LYS A 53 -30.06 15.11 18.80
N ASP A 54 -29.93 16.29 19.42
CA ASP A 54 -29.06 17.36 18.94
C ASP A 54 -27.60 17.11 19.38
N TYR A 55 -26.76 16.78 18.39
CA TYR A 55 -25.32 16.59 18.55
C TYR A 55 -24.54 17.52 17.60
N ARG A 56 -25.20 18.54 17.05
CA ARG A 56 -24.60 19.48 16.11
C ARG A 56 -23.33 20.13 16.68
N ASN A 57 -22.36 20.36 15.83
CA ASN A 57 -21.05 20.94 16.16
C ASN A 57 -20.18 20.11 17.13
N LYS A 58 -20.60 18.91 17.53
CA LYS A 58 -19.75 18.01 18.32
C LYS A 58 -18.76 17.28 17.41
N ILE A 59 -17.51 17.18 17.84
CA ILE A 59 -16.42 16.49 17.15
C ILE A 59 -16.14 15.17 17.86
N GLU A 60 -15.84 14.10 17.12
CA GLU A 60 -15.49 12.77 17.68
C GLU A 60 -16.54 12.21 18.65
N CYS A 61 -17.81 12.47 18.38
CA CYS A 61 -18.89 12.22 19.32
C CYS A 61 -19.63 10.88 19.11
N GLN A 62 -19.21 10.02 18.18
CA GLN A 62 -19.94 8.77 17.87
C GLN A 62 -20.00 7.82 19.07
N LEU A 63 -18.90 7.64 19.79
CA LEU A 63 -18.88 6.75 20.97
C LEU A 63 -19.70 7.32 22.13
N ASP A 64 -19.68 8.64 22.30
CA ASP A 64 -20.52 9.33 23.30
C ASP A 64 -22.00 9.18 22.98
N ALA A 65 -22.38 9.33 21.70
CA ALA A 65 -23.73 9.12 21.23
C ALA A 65 -24.22 7.68 21.48
N TYR A 66 -23.36 6.69 21.25
CA TYR A 66 -23.67 5.29 21.50
C TYR A 66 -23.85 5.00 22.99
N ASN A 67 -22.97 5.54 23.85
CA ASN A 67 -23.10 5.43 25.30
C ASN A 67 -24.38 6.11 25.82
N GLU A 68 -24.65 7.36 25.39
CA GLU A 68 -25.88 8.07 25.77
C GLU A 68 -27.14 7.28 25.35
N CYS A 69 -27.16 6.80 24.09
CA CYS A 69 -28.28 6.01 23.58
C CYS A 69 -28.52 4.75 24.44
N TYR A 70 -27.45 3.97 24.64
CA TYR A 70 -27.57 2.73 25.38
C TYR A 70 -28.00 2.98 26.84
N ASP A 71 -27.36 3.90 27.55
CA ASP A 71 -27.66 4.19 28.95
C ASP A 71 -29.05 4.76 29.16
N THR A 72 -29.58 5.52 28.20
CA THR A 72 -30.92 6.06 28.25
C THR A 72 -31.99 4.98 28.09
N TYR A 73 -31.76 4.02 27.16
CA TYR A 73 -32.84 3.13 26.72
C TYR A 73 -32.64 1.66 27.07
N LYS A 74 -31.53 1.26 27.71
CA LYS A 74 -31.24 -0.15 28.03
C LYS A 74 -32.25 -0.87 28.90
N ASP A 75 -33.00 -0.14 29.72
CA ASP A 75 -34.00 -0.72 30.60
C ASP A 75 -35.42 -0.72 29.97
N GLU A 76 -35.59 -0.09 28.80
CA GLU A 76 -36.86 0.02 28.09
C GLU A 76 -36.98 -0.99 26.93
N TYR A 77 -35.85 -1.39 26.33
CA TYR A 77 -35.83 -2.26 25.15
C TYR A 77 -35.08 -3.57 25.43
N ASP A 78 -35.59 -4.67 24.88
CA ASP A 78 -34.93 -5.98 24.95
C ASP A 78 -33.60 -6.03 24.20
N TRP A 79 -33.53 -5.28 23.08
CA TRP A 79 -32.34 -5.20 22.22
C TRP A 79 -32.20 -3.80 21.63
N ILE A 80 -30.95 -3.31 21.55
CA ILE A 80 -30.58 -2.04 20.91
C ILE A 80 -29.49 -2.35 19.86
N SER A 81 -29.71 -1.89 18.64
CA SER A 81 -28.75 -2.07 17.52
C SER A 81 -28.05 -0.76 17.20
N PHE A 82 -26.75 -0.84 16.92
CA PHE A 82 -25.92 0.32 16.58
C PHE A 82 -25.41 0.18 15.14
N PHE A 83 -25.98 0.97 14.24
CA PHE A 83 -25.70 0.95 12.81
C PHE A 83 -25.47 2.36 12.29
N ASP A 84 -24.62 2.50 11.26
CA ASP A 84 -24.44 3.76 10.56
C ASP A 84 -25.53 3.93 9.49
N VAL A 85 -25.82 5.17 9.06
CA VAL A 85 -26.93 5.46 8.12
C VAL A 85 -26.70 4.81 6.75
N ASP A 86 -25.50 4.43 6.42
CA ASP A 86 -25.16 3.71 5.19
C ASP A 86 -25.08 2.17 5.36
N GLU A 87 -25.63 1.65 6.47
CA GLU A 87 -25.71 0.22 6.78
C GLU A 87 -27.18 -0.26 6.80
N PHE A 88 -27.47 -1.32 6.07
CA PHE A 88 -28.83 -1.85 5.90
C PHE A 88 -28.88 -3.33 6.27
N LEU A 89 -29.60 -3.66 7.35
CA LEU A 89 -29.74 -5.02 7.85
C LEU A 89 -30.53 -5.91 6.87
N VAL A 90 -29.99 -7.08 6.60
CA VAL A 90 -30.66 -8.15 5.84
C VAL A 90 -30.89 -9.35 6.75
N LEU A 91 -32.12 -9.81 6.79
CA LEU A 91 -32.55 -11.03 7.49
C LEU A 91 -32.93 -12.10 6.44
N ASN A 92 -32.09 -13.13 6.29
CA ASN A 92 -32.30 -14.14 5.22
C ASN A 92 -33.45 -15.11 5.50
N LYS A 93 -33.82 -15.31 6.78
CA LYS A 93 -34.79 -16.33 7.20
C LYS A 93 -35.96 -15.78 8.02
N HIS A 94 -35.88 -14.54 8.41
CA HIS A 94 -36.86 -13.90 9.30
C HIS A 94 -37.38 -12.62 8.65
N LYS A 95 -38.63 -12.26 8.96
CA LYS A 95 -39.23 -11.04 8.42
C LYS A 95 -38.94 -9.82 9.30
N THR A 96 -38.80 -10.04 10.60
CA THR A 96 -38.56 -8.97 11.56
C THR A 96 -37.35 -9.23 12.43
N ILE A 97 -36.81 -8.17 13.02
CA ILE A 97 -35.68 -8.24 13.95
C ILE A 97 -36.06 -9.01 15.23
N ASP A 98 -37.30 -8.88 15.69
CA ASP A 98 -37.82 -9.61 16.87
C ASP A 98 -37.83 -11.13 16.60
N GLU A 99 -38.37 -11.59 15.45
CA GLU A 99 -38.29 -13.00 15.06
C GLU A 99 -36.85 -13.53 15.01
N TYR A 100 -35.90 -12.70 14.62
CA TYR A 100 -34.50 -13.07 14.55
C TYR A 100 -33.85 -13.15 15.93
N LEU A 101 -33.96 -12.10 16.76
CA LEU A 101 -33.27 -12.01 18.04
C LEU A 101 -33.94 -12.83 19.17
N SER A 102 -35.23 -13.17 19.07
CA SER A 102 -35.93 -14.03 20.01
C SER A 102 -35.57 -15.52 19.91
N GLN A 103 -34.75 -15.92 18.94
CA GLN A 103 -34.36 -17.32 18.78
C GLN A 103 -33.56 -17.85 19.97
N LYS A 104 -33.89 -19.08 20.43
CA LYS A 104 -33.22 -19.75 21.56
C LYS A 104 -31.70 -19.76 21.50
N LYS A 105 -31.13 -19.75 20.27
CA LYS A 105 -29.67 -19.73 20.08
C LYS A 105 -29.00 -18.48 20.68
N PHE A 106 -29.72 -17.37 20.82
CA PHE A 106 -29.18 -16.12 21.36
C PHE A 106 -29.40 -15.93 22.88
N ASN A 107 -30.16 -16.82 23.54
CA ASN A 107 -30.54 -16.63 24.95
C ASN A 107 -29.38 -16.43 25.92
N LYS A 108 -28.23 -17.02 25.64
CA LYS A 108 -27.04 -16.95 26.50
C LYS A 108 -26.05 -15.83 26.11
N PHE A 109 -26.39 -15.01 25.13
CA PHE A 109 -25.53 -13.96 24.63
C PHE A 109 -26.12 -12.59 24.93
N GLY A 110 -25.23 -11.64 25.25
CA GLY A 110 -25.60 -10.25 25.44
C GLY A 110 -25.35 -9.41 24.19
N VAL A 111 -24.51 -9.88 23.28
CA VAL A 111 -24.15 -9.16 22.04
C VAL A 111 -24.20 -10.11 20.85
N VAL A 112 -24.89 -9.71 19.80
CA VAL A 112 -24.94 -10.39 18.50
C VAL A 112 -24.22 -9.53 17.48
N CYS A 113 -23.11 -10.05 16.93
CA CYS A 113 -22.28 -9.38 15.95
C CYS A 113 -22.70 -9.77 14.52
N LEU A 114 -22.90 -8.77 13.67
CA LEU A 114 -23.34 -8.90 12.29
C LEU A 114 -22.24 -8.42 11.35
N ASN A 115 -21.73 -9.30 10.47
CA ASN A 115 -20.73 -8.92 9.49
C ASN A 115 -21.27 -7.95 8.44
N TRP A 116 -20.39 -7.12 7.91
CA TRP A 116 -20.67 -6.34 6.72
C TRP A 116 -20.66 -7.20 5.44
N LEU A 117 -21.44 -6.79 4.46
CA LEU A 117 -21.28 -7.08 3.06
C LEU A 117 -21.09 -5.75 2.36
N CYS A 118 -19.85 -5.45 1.99
CA CYS A 118 -19.50 -4.16 1.40
C CYS A 118 -19.95 -4.07 -0.06
N TYR A 119 -20.48 -2.91 -0.41
CA TYR A 119 -20.88 -2.54 -1.77
C TYR A 119 -19.92 -1.47 -2.29
N GLY A 120 -19.44 -1.68 -3.52
CA GLY A 120 -18.61 -0.72 -4.23
C GLY A 120 -19.44 0.32 -4.99
N ASP A 121 -18.76 1.12 -5.79
CA ASP A 121 -19.37 2.17 -6.62
C ASP A 121 -20.14 1.64 -7.82
N ASN A 122 -20.08 0.35 -8.10
CA ASN A 122 -20.69 -0.32 -9.28
C ASN A 122 -20.34 0.38 -10.62
N ASP A 123 -19.12 0.96 -10.69
CA ASP A 123 -18.60 1.77 -11.80
C ASP A 123 -19.40 3.08 -12.06
N LEU A 124 -20.18 3.55 -11.07
CA LEU A 124 -20.91 4.81 -11.12
C LEU A 124 -20.02 5.97 -10.66
N VAL A 125 -19.65 6.86 -11.57
CA VAL A 125 -18.91 8.09 -11.25
C VAL A 125 -19.83 9.11 -10.59
N ASN A 126 -21.01 9.31 -11.19
CA ASN A 126 -22.11 10.10 -10.65
C ASN A 126 -23.40 9.28 -10.73
N SER A 127 -24.36 9.59 -9.89
CA SER A 127 -25.67 8.96 -9.97
C SER A 127 -26.76 9.92 -9.48
N ASP A 128 -27.99 9.65 -9.87
CA ASP A 128 -29.14 10.37 -9.35
C ASP A 128 -29.36 9.98 -7.87
N GLU A 129 -29.09 10.92 -6.98
CA GLU A 129 -29.15 10.72 -5.53
C GLU A 129 -30.59 10.63 -5.00
N THR A 130 -31.60 10.93 -5.84
CA THR A 130 -33.02 10.70 -5.50
C THR A 130 -33.40 9.22 -5.59
N ILE A 131 -32.58 8.39 -6.24
CA ILE A 131 -32.77 6.93 -6.29
C ILE A 131 -32.18 6.30 -5.02
N PRO A 132 -32.92 5.41 -4.34
CA PRO A 132 -32.45 4.72 -3.15
C PRO A 132 -31.09 4.05 -3.31
N VAL A 133 -30.24 4.15 -2.28
CA VAL A 133 -28.89 3.60 -2.24
C VAL A 133 -28.86 2.11 -2.60
N GLN A 134 -29.80 1.32 -2.05
CA GLN A 134 -29.89 -0.10 -2.32
C GLN A 134 -30.29 -0.44 -3.76
N ILE A 135 -30.85 0.50 -4.49
CA ILE A 135 -31.20 0.35 -5.92
C ILE A 135 -30.05 0.78 -6.81
N ARG A 136 -29.31 1.84 -6.44
CA ARG A 136 -28.14 2.33 -7.21
C ARG A 136 -26.97 1.34 -7.17
N PHE A 137 -26.67 0.77 -6.00
CA PHE A 137 -25.52 -0.12 -5.80
C PHE A 137 -26.02 -1.54 -5.53
N ARG A 138 -26.17 -2.33 -6.59
CA ARG A 138 -26.79 -3.67 -6.53
C ARG A 138 -25.81 -4.80 -6.32
N GLU A 139 -24.56 -4.61 -6.74
CA GLU A 139 -23.55 -5.67 -6.71
C GLU A 139 -22.57 -5.44 -5.57
N PRO A 140 -22.43 -6.43 -4.67
CA PRO A 140 -21.44 -6.35 -3.61
C PRO A 140 -20.03 -6.51 -4.19
N VAL A 141 -19.06 -5.98 -3.50
CA VAL A 141 -17.65 -6.21 -3.81
C VAL A 141 -17.32 -7.69 -3.66
N ASN A 142 -16.65 -8.27 -4.66
CA ASN A 142 -16.31 -9.69 -4.64
C ASN A 142 -15.40 -10.03 -3.46
N PRO A 143 -15.81 -10.93 -2.54
CA PRO A 143 -14.98 -11.32 -1.40
C PRO A 143 -13.61 -11.91 -1.76
N ILE A 144 -13.44 -12.42 -2.98
CA ILE A 144 -12.14 -12.93 -3.47
C ILE A 144 -11.12 -11.79 -3.54
N ASP A 145 -11.53 -10.57 -3.85
CA ASP A 145 -10.65 -9.42 -3.96
C ASP A 145 -10.12 -8.98 -2.59
N PHE A 146 -10.85 -9.29 -1.50
CA PHE A 146 -10.41 -9.06 -0.12
C PHE A 146 -9.37 -10.07 0.39
N LYS A 147 -9.20 -11.25 -0.23
CA LYS A 147 -8.17 -12.22 0.18
C LYS A 147 -6.73 -11.68 0.04
N ARG A 148 -6.58 -10.60 -0.72
CA ARG A 148 -5.29 -9.89 -0.90
C ARG A 148 -4.99 -8.91 0.24
N PHE A 149 -5.94 -8.62 1.12
CA PHE A 149 -5.80 -7.64 2.20
C PHE A 149 -5.73 -8.32 3.56
N LYS A 150 -4.91 -7.77 4.45
CA LYS A 150 -4.67 -8.31 5.80
C LYS A 150 -5.94 -8.29 6.67
N PHE A 151 -6.88 -7.39 6.37
CA PHE A 151 -8.18 -7.25 7.03
C PHE A 151 -9.26 -7.03 5.97
N PRO A 152 -9.95 -8.10 5.54
CA PRO A 152 -11.09 -7.96 4.64
C PRO A 152 -12.18 -7.13 5.31
N GLU A 153 -12.65 -6.08 4.63
CA GLU A 153 -13.67 -5.17 5.14
C GLU A 153 -14.95 -5.92 5.60
N ASN A 154 -15.30 -7.01 4.91
CA ASN A 154 -16.44 -7.85 5.25
C ASN A 154 -16.31 -8.61 6.58
N ASP A 155 -15.12 -8.70 7.17
CA ASP A 155 -14.94 -9.28 8.50
C ASP A 155 -15.33 -8.32 9.62
N HIS A 156 -15.46 -7.00 9.34
CA HIS A 156 -15.95 -6.03 10.31
C HIS A 156 -17.40 -6.30 10.68
N VAL A 157 -17.77 -5.87 11.87
CA VAL A 157 -19.10 -6.09 12.44
C VAL A 157 -19.69 -4.82 13.02
N LYS A 158 -21.01 -4.81 13.13
CA LYS A 158 -21.79 -3.98 14.04
C LYS A 158 -22.64 -4.88 14.94
N CYS A 159 -23.19 -4.33 16.00
CA CYS A 159 -23.76 -5.14 17.07
C CYS A 159 -25.23 -4.81 17.36
N CYS A 160 -25.98 -5.89 17.67
CA CYS A 160 -27.22 -5.80 18.45
C CYS A 160 -26.91 -6.18 19.89
N ILE A 161 -27.27 -5.35 20.85
CA ILE A 161 -26.92 -5.48 22.26
C ILE A 161 -28.21 -5.65 23.09
N ARG A 162 -28.20 -6.65 23.96
CA ARG A 162 -29.34 -6.89 24.88
C ARG A 162 -29.47 -5.75 25.89
N GLY A 163 -30.68 -5.36 26.20
CA GLY A 163 -30.97 -4.39 27.25
C GLY A 163 -30.53 -4.84 28.65
N GLY A 164 -30.45 -3.91 29.57
CA GLY A 164 -30.13 -4.17 30.99
C GLY A 164 -28.67 -4.57 31.27
N LEU A 165 -27.77 -4.49 30.31
CA LEU A 165 -26.35 -4.86 30.49
C LEU A 165 -25.50 -3.66 30.91
N ASN A 166 -24.38 -3.95 31.57
CA ASN A 166 -23.37 -2.94 31.86
C ASN A 166 -22.28 -3.01 30.77
N ILE A 167 -22.35 -2.09 29.81
CA ILE A 167 -21.42 -1.97 28.69
C ILE A 167 -20.92 -0.55 28.56
N ASN A 168 -19.83 -0.36 27.80
CA ASN A 168 -19.31 0.96 27.47
C ASN A 168 -18.60 0.94 26.10
N TRP A 169 -18.86 1.94 25.28
CA TRP A 169 -18.14 2.17 24.04
C TRP A 169 -16.91 3.03 24.31
N LYS A 170 -15.67 2.50 24.10
CA LYS A 170 -14.41 3.18 24.43
C LYS A 170 -13.42 3.25 23.27
N ASP A 171 -13.25 2.13 22.57
CA ASP A 171 -12.09 1.96 21.69
C ASP A 171 -12.46 2.04 20.20
N ASN A 172 -13.68 1.63 19.85
CA ASN A 172 -14.12 1.61 18.45
C ASN A 172 -15.66 1.54 18.36
N PRO A 173 -16.25 1.95 17.22
CA PRO A 173 -17.70 1.94 17.02
C PRO A 173 -18.28 0.59 16.55
N HIS A 174 -17.49 -0.47 16.56
CA HIS A 174 -17.91 -1.79 16.06
C HIS A 174 -18.45 -2.70 17.16
N VAL A 175 -17.74 -2.75 18.29
CA VAL A 175 -18.09 -3.61 19.44
C VAL A 175 -17.91 -2.86 20.74
N PRO A 176 -18.85 -2.98 21.70
CA PRO A 176 -18.69 -2.37 23.01
C PRO A 176 -17.64 -3.10 23.85
N SER A 177 -17.00 -2.38 24.75
CA SER A 177 -16.18 -2.97 25.82
C SER A 177 -17.09 -3.61 26.87
N THR A 178 -16.93 -4.89 27.11
CA THR A 178 -17.79 -5.68 28.01
C THR A 178 -16.97 -6.50 28.99
N LEU A 179 -17.49 -6.66 30.23
CA LEU A 179 -16.94 -7.56 31.22
C LEU A 179 -17.91 -8.74 31.43
N ASN A 180 -17.42 -9.96 31.20
CA ASN A 180 -18.17 -11.20 31.43
C ASN A 180 -19.46 -11.34 30.59
N ILE A 181 -19.61 -10.59 29.51
CA ILE A 181 -20.74 -10.69 28.58
C ILE A 181 -20.30 -11.52 27.37
N ARG A 182 -21.08 -12.54 27.02
CA ARG A 182 -20.79 -13.41 25.87
C ARG A 182 -21.27 -12.75 24.59
N HIS A 183 -20.40 -12.78 23.60
CA HIS A 183 -20.70 -12.34 22.24
C HIS A 183 -20.87 -13.54 21.30
N CYS A 184 -21.72 -13.42 20.30
CA CYS A 184 -21.83 -14.40 19.23
C CYS A 184 -21.96 -13.73 17.87
N ASN A 185 -21.69 -14.52 16.83
CA ASN A 185 -21.99 -14.13 15.45
C ASN A 185 -23.49 -14.32 15.12
N ASN A 186 -23.86 -13.98 13.89
CA ASN A 186 -25.24 -14.02 13.36
C ASN A 186 -25.94 -15.39 13.42
N ILE A 187 -25.21 -16.49 13.62
CA ILE A 187 -25.79 -17.86 13.75
C ILE A 187 -25.75 -18.38 15.19
N GLY A 188 -25.35 -17.57 16.17
CA GLY A 188 -25.29 -17.96 17.59
C GLY A 188 -24.03 -18.75 17.97
N THR A 189 -22.94 -18.64 17.22
CA THR A 189 -21.63 -19.20 17.58
C THR A 189 -20.83 -18.17 18.36
N ASP A 190 -20.20 -18.59 19.47
CA ASP A 190 -19.34 -17.70 20.27
C ASP A 190 -18.28 -17.02 19.41
N CYS A 191 -18.04 -15.75 19.66
CA CYS A 191 -16.96 -14.97 19.05
C CYS A 191 -16.20 -14.14 20.09
N ASN A 192 -15.02 -13.65 19.73
CA ASN A 192 -14.19 -12.86 20.64
C ASN A 192 -14.83 -11.47 20.86
N PRO A 193 -15.10 -11.07 22.12
CA PRO A 193 -15.71 -9.78 22.42
C PRO A 193 -14.77 -8.57 22.21
N ASN A 194 -13.47 -8.78 22.07
CA ASN A 194 -12.47 -7.71 22.05
C ASN A 194 -11.93 -7.39 20.63
N THR A 195 -12.64 -7.80 19.58
CA THR A 195 -12.22 -7.53 18.21
C THR A 195 -13.37 -6.96 17.39
N PRO A 196 -13.11 -5.87 16.62
CA PRO A 196 -14.08 -5.32 15.67
C PRO A 196 -14.32 -6.22 14.45
N THR A 197 -13.58 -7.32 14.33
CA THR A 197 -13.64 -8.25 13.19
C THR A 197 -13.88 -9.68 13.65
N ILE A 198 -14.78 -10.37 12.98
CA ILE A 198 -15.02 -11.81 13.14
C ILE A 198 -15.05 -12.46 11.75
N LYS A 199 -14.77 -13.77 11.71
CA LYS A 199 -14.83 -14.49 10.43
C LYS A 199 -16.18 -14.27 9.74
N PHE A 200 -16.10 -13.80 8.52
CA PHE A 200 -17.20 -13.51 7.62
C PHE A 200 -18.26 -14.63 7.56
N ASN A 201 -19.52 -14.26 7.80
CA ASN A 201 -20.66 -15.14 7.74
C ASN A 201 -21.95 -14.35 7.45
N HIS A 202 -22.61 -14.65 6.32
CA HIS A 202 -23.88 -13.99 5.91
C HIS A 202 -25.08 -14.94 5.95
N LYS A 203 -25.00 -16.04 6.69
CA LYS A 203 -25.99 -17.13 6.58
C LYS A 203 -27.38 -16.74 7.06
N ASP A 204 -27.49 -16.10 8.21
CA ASP A 204 -28.80 -15.79 8.84
C ASP A 204 -29.12 -14.30 8.77
N ALA A 205 -28.13 -13.45 9.04
CA ALA A 205 -28.25 -11.99 8.98
C ALA A 205 -26.91 -11.33 8.68
N TYR A 206 -26.91 -10.16 8.09
CA TYR A 206 -25.72 -9.35 7.79
C TYR A 206 -26.12 -7.90 7.49
N LEU A 207 -25.16 -7.00 7.41
CA LEU A 207 -25.38 -5.61 7.04
C LEU A 207 -24.81 -5.34 5.64
N LYS A 208 -25.64 -4.84 4.73
CA LYS A 208 -25.15 -4.22 3.49
C LYS A 208 -24.51 -2.88 3.87
N HIS A 209 -23.23 -2.70 3.55
CA HIS A 209 -22.51 -1.49 3.88
C HIS A 209 -22.11 -0.74 2.61
N TYR A 210 -22.66 0.46 2.45
CA TYR A 210 -22.48 1.34 1.29
C TYR A 210 -21.44 2.44 1.58
N SER A 211 -20.24 2.06 2.04
CA SER A 211 -19.21 2.98 2.54
C SER A 211 -18.60 3.89 1.47
N THR A 212 -18.57 3.45 0.22
CA THR A 212 -17.93 4.19 -0.88
C THR A 212 -18.92 4.99 -1.73
N LYS A 213 -20.08 4.42 -2.06
CA LYS A 213 -21.06 5.00 -2.97
C LYS A 213 -20.40 5.43 -4.30
N THR A 214 -20.81 6.55 -4.93
CA THR A 214 -20.08 7.07 -6.09
C THR A 214 -18.74 7.69 -5.69
N VAL A 215 -17.83 7.84 -6.66
CA VAL A 215 -16.54 8.51 -6.40
C VAL A 215 -16.72 9.95 -5.95
N ASN A 216 -17.73 10.65 -6.47
CA ASN A 216 -18.02 12.03 -6.07
C ASN A 216 -18.48 12.11 -4.61
N GLU A 217 -19.43 11.24 -4.20
CA GLU A 217 -19.87 11.14 -2.81
C GLU A 217 -18.73 10.78 -1.88
N TYR A 218 -17.84 9.89 -2.31
CA TYR A 218 -16.67 9.50 -1.51
C TYR A 218 -15.63 10.62 -1.40
N ALA A 219 -15.38 11.37 -2.47
CA ALA A 219 -14.48 12.52 -2.44
C ALA A 219 -14.98 13.62 -1.48
N GLU A 220 -16.28 13.89 -1.46
CA GLU A 220 -16.89 14.82 -0.48
C GLU A 220 -16.78 14.27 0.96
N LYS A 221 -16.90 12.95 1.16
CA LYS A 221 -16.66 12.31 2.46
C LYS A 221 -15.22 12.53 2.94
N ILE A 222 -14.23 12.38 2.06
CA ILE A 222 -12.81 12.66 2.37
C ILE A 222 -12.63 14.11 2.80
N LYS A 223 -13.22 15.05 2.06
CA LYS A 223 -13.12 16.49 2.33
C LYS A 223 -13.70 16.87 3.69
N ARG A 224 -14.82 16.24 4.09
CA ARG A 224 -15.45 16.44 5.40
C ARG A 224 -14.64 15.83 6.55
N GLY A 225 -14.02 14.67 6.35
CA GLY A 225 -13.36 13.87 7.40
C GLY A 225 -14.30 12.87 8.09
N PHE A 226 -13.76 12.16 9.10
CA PHE A 226 -14.50 11.20 9.91
C PHE A 226 -15.12 11.86 11.15
N ALA A 227 -16.27 11.35 11.58
CA ALA A 227 -16.95 11.80 12.79
C ALA A 227 -16.39 11.19 14.09
N ASP A 228 -15.58 10.13 13.98
CA ASP A 228 -15.08 9.33 15.11
C ASP A 228 -13.59 9.48 15.39
N SER A 229 -12.86 10.22 14.54
CA SER A 229 -11.41 10.36 14.68
C SER A 229 -10.84 11.62 14.03
N GLN A 230 -9.70 12.09 14.55
CA GLN A 230 -8.92 13.19 13.92
C GLN A 230 -8.01 12.72 12.78
N MET A 231 -8.24 11.54 12.25
CA MET A 231 -7.43 10.95 11.20
C MET A 231 -7.33 11.83 9.94
N HIS A 232 -8.33 12.70 9.70
CA HIS A 232 -8.31 13.70 8.63
C HIS A 232 -7.21 14.77 8.80
N LYS A 233 -6.61 14.89 9.98
CA LYS A 233 -5.47 15.79 10.24
C LYS A 233 -4.11 15.14 9.95
N GLU A 234 -4.06 13.83 9.75
CA GLU A 234 -2.84 13.12 9.40
C GLU A 234 -2.36 13.50 7.99
N PRO A 235 -1.05 13.73 7.78
CA PRO A 235 -0.51 14.19 6.50
C PRO A 235 -0.87 13.29 5.30
N ASN A 236 -1.07 11.99 5.54
CA ASN A 236 -1.34 11.00 4.50
C ASN A 236 -2.83 10.58 4.42
N TYR A 237 -3.72 11.26 5.15
CA TYR A 237 -5.13 10.89 5.21
C TYR A 237 -5.79 10.77 3.85
N VAL A 238 -5.67 11.81 3.02
CA VAL A 238 -6.30 11.85 1.70
C VAL A 238 -5.80 10.72 0.81
N SER A 239 -4.49 10.50 0.76
CA SER A 239 -3.89 9.42 -0.02
C SER A 239 -4.34 8.04 0.46
N PHE A 240 -4.40 7.83 1.77
CA PHE A 240 -4.90 6.60 2.37
C PHE A 240 -6.37 6.33 1.99
N MET A 241 -7.22 7.35 2.05
CA MET A 241 -8.64 7.22 1.73
C MET A 241 -8.86 6.91 0.24
N ILE A 242 -8.11 7.55 -0.66
CA ILE A 242 -8.18 7.26 -2.10
C ILE A 242 -7.70 5.83 -2.39
N GLU A 243 -6.63 5.39 -1.73
CA GLU A 243 -6.17 4.01 -1.83
C GLU A 243 -7.24 3.03 -1.33
N LEU A 244 -7.89 3.33 -0.21
CA LEU A 244 -8.99 2.53 0.33
C LEU A 244 -10.17 2.43 -0.65
N PHE A 245 -10.53 3.53 -1.32
CA PHE A 245 -11.56 3.52 -2.36
C PHE A 245 -11.21 2.55 -3.50
N PHE A 246 -9.99 2.61 -4.03
CA PHE A 246 -9.56 1.74 -5.13
C PHE A 246 -9.21 0.30 -4.70
N LYS A 247 -9.24 -0.02 -3.41
CA LYS A 247 -9.23 -1.41 -2.93
C LYS A 247 -10.52 -2.16 -3.27
N THR A 248 -11.64 -1.45 -3.28
CA THR A 248 -12.98 -2.00 -3.49
C THR A 248 -13.57 -1.64 -4.85
N ASN A 249 -13.03 -0.67 -5.54
CA ASN A 249 -13.55 -0.11 -6.77
C ASN A 249 -12.50 -0.14 -7.88
N LYS A 250 -12.98 -0.25 -9.11
CA LYS A 250 -12.13 -0.26 -10.29
C LYS A 250 -11.49 1.11 -10.51
N LEU A 251 -10.18 1.11 -10.74
CA LEU A 251 -9.44 2.31 -11.10
C LEU A 251 -9.81 2.77 -12.52
N SER A 252 -10.16 4.06 -12.66
CA SER A 252 -10.34 4.70 -13.96
C SER A 252 -9.91 6.17 -13.91
N ASN A 253 -9.54 6.72 -15.06
CA ASN A 253 -9.16 8.14 -15.18
C ASN A 253 -10.30 9.08 -14.80
N GLU A 254 -11.52 8.72 -15.14
CA GLU A 254 -12.71 9.51 -14.82
C GLU A 254 -12.88 9.64 -13.29
N LYS A 255 -12.65 8.57 -12.54
CA LYS A 255 -12.71 8.58 -11.07
C LYS A 255 -11.56 9.41 -10.47
N ILE A 256 -10.35 9.30 -11.03
CA ILE A 256 -9.20 10.11 -10.60
C ILE A 256 -9.47 11.61 -10.87
N ASP A 257 -10.08 11.96 -12.01
CA ASP A 257 -10.45 13.33 -12.32
C ASP A 257 -11.43 13.93 -11.28
N VAL A 258 -12.38 13.12 -10.81
CA VAL A 258 -13.30 13.55 -9.74
C VAL A 258 -12.53 13.84 -8.45
N PHE A 259 -11.62 12.94 -8.03
CA PHE A 259 -10.79 13.19 -6.85
C PHE A 259 -9.95 14.47 -7.01
N ASN A 260 -9.31 14.66 -8.15
CA ASN A 260 -8.52 15.86 -8.43
C ASN A 260 -9.38 17.13 -8.32
N LYS A 261 -10.56 17.13 -8.95
CA LYS A 261 -11.46 18.28 -8.96
C LYS A 261 -12.02 18.60 -7.57
N VAL A 262 -12.51 17.60 -6.85
CA VAL A 262 -13.20 17.78 -5.56
C VAL A 262 -12.22 18.11 -4.44
N LEU A 263 -11.06 17.44 -4.43
CA LEU A 263 -10.06 17.56 -3.36
C LEU A 263 -8.94 18.56 -3.69
N GLY A 264 -8.94 19.18 -4.87
CA GLY A 264 -7.88 20.10 -5.30
C GLY A 264 -6.52 19.41 -5.48
N LEU A 265 -6.53 18.14 -5.89
CA LEU A 265 -5.33 17.33 -6.04
C LEU A 265 -4.83 17.37 -7.49
N SER A 266 -3.61 16.87 -7.67
CA SER A 266 -3.01 16.62 -8.98
C SER A 266 -2.58 15.15 -9.09
N ILE A 267 -3.50 14.23 -8.73
CA ILE A 267 -3.25 12.80 -8.94
C ILE A 267 -3.15 12.57 -10.44
N PRO A 268 -2.09 11.93 -10.91
CA PRO A 268 -1.92 11.67 -12.32
C PRO A 268 -3.04 10.76 -12.83
N LEU A 269 -3.67 11.21 -13.89
CA LEU A 269 -4.54 10.33 -14.66
C LEU A 269 -3.70 9.16 -15.17
N ASN A 270 -4.20 7.93 -15.12
CA ASN A 270 -3.65 6.81 -15.87
C ASN A 270 -3.81 7.09 -17.37
N GLY A 271 -3.19 8.17 -17.80
CA GLY A 271 -3.16 8.69 -19.14
C GLY A 271 -1.84 8.35 -19.80
N LYS A 272 -1.80 8.47 -21.10
CA LYS A 272 -0.65 8.29 -21.97
C LYS A 272 0.67 8.57 -21.23
N LYS A 273 1.52 7.54 -21.12
CA LYS A 273 2.87 7.69 -20.57
C LYS A 273 3.55 8.88 -21.26
N ARG A 274 4.43 9.57 -20.56
CA ARG A 274 5.19 10.68 -21.16
C ARG A 274 5.92 10.19 -22.40
N ASP A 275 5.85 10.97 -23.47
CA ASP A 275 6.54 10.65 -24.73
C ASP A 275 8.03 11.02 -24.68
N ASP A 276 8.41 11.95 -23.80
CA ASP A 276 9.79 12.44 -23.66
C ASP A 276 10.61 11.63 -22.65
N ALA A 277 10.01 11.07 -21.61
CA ALA A 277 10.72 10.43 -20.49
C ALA A 277 10.00 9.22 -19.93
N GLN A 278 10.75 8.19 -19.53
CA GLN A 278 10.27 7.04 -18.79
C GLN A 278 11.26 6.62 -17.69
N ILE A 279 10.73 6.41 -16.49
CA ILE A 279 11.47 5.84 -15.35
C ILE A 279 10.86 4.48 -15.04
N PHE A 280 11.70 3.48 -14.87
CA PHE A 280 11.25 2.12 -14.59
C PHE A 280 11.44 1.77 -13.11
N LEU A 281 10.38 1.28 -12.48
CA LEU A 281 10.41 0.78 -11.11
C LEU A 281 10.75 -0.72 -11.14
N LEU A 282 12.02 -1.05 -10.85
CA LEU A 282 12.53 -2.40 -10.86
C LEU A 282 11.96 -3.20 -9.68
N ALA A 283 11.17 -4.24 -9.94
CA ALA A 283 10.49 -5.04 -8.93
C ALA A 283 10.74 -6.54 -9.13
N TYR A 284 11.08 -7.24 -8.05
CA TYR A 284 11.18 -8.70 -8.01
C TYR A 284 10.02 -9.33 -7.22
N ASN A 285 9.52 -8.61 -6.21
CA ASN A 285 8.36 -8.98 -5.41
C ASN A 285 7.29 -7.89 -5.49
N LYS A 286 6.04 -8.25 -5.19
CA LYS A 286 4.94 -7.30 -5.02
C LYS A 286 4.87 -6.89 -3.56
N PRO A 287 5.24 -5.66 -3.20
CA PRO A 287 5.19 -5.20 -1.82
C PRO A 287 3.75 -4.93 -1.36
N GLU A 288 3.50 -5.02 -0.06
CA GLU A 288 2.18 -4.73 0.54
C GLU A 288 1.71 -3.28 0.27
N TYR A 289 2.65 -2.33 0.21
CA TYR A 289 2.37 -0.91 -0.09
C TYR A 289 2.14 -0.62 -1.59
N GLY A 290 2.11 -1.64 -2.44
CA GLY A 290 1.92 -1.50 -3.87
C GLY A 290 3.14 -1.01 -4.65
N LEU A 291 3.04 -1.02 -5.98
CA LEU A 291 4.06 -0.51 -6.89
C LEU A 291 3.67 0.90 -7.36
N LEU A 292 4.64 1.82 -7.35
CA LEU A 292 4.43 3.15 -7.91
C LEU A 292 4.28 3.06 -9.43
N GLU A 293 3.15 3.53 -9.94
CA GLU A 293 2.89 3.70 -11.36
C GLU A 293 2.19 5.03 -11.61
N ASN A 294 2.71 5.81 -12.58
CA ASN A 294 2.13 7.09 -13.01
C ASN A 294 2.53 7.40 -14.46
N ARG A 295 2.33 8.62 -14.96
CA ARG A 295 2.69 9.02 -16.33
C ARG A 295 4.19 8.87 -16.63
N LEU A 296 5.06 9.07 -15.62
CA LEU A 296 6.51 9.02 -15.73
C LEU A 296 7.07 7.64 -15.35
N VAL A 297 6.48 6.98 -14.34
CA VAL A 297 7.00 5.75 -13.74
C VAL A 297 6.21 4.53 -14.20
N THR A 298 6.92 3.47 -14.61
CA THR A 298 6.36 2.18 -15.04
C THR A 298 7.01 1.04 -14.26
N PRO A 299 6.26 0.23 -13.50
CA PRO A 299 6.79 -0.98 -12.89
C PRO A 299 7.21 -2.01 -13.93
N ILE A 300 8.36 -2.67 -13.70
CA ILE A 300 8.83 -3.80 -14.48
C ILE A 300 9.26 -4.96 -13.57
N GLN A 301 8.75 -6.15 -13.84
CA GLN A 301 9.16 -7.36 -13.12
C GLN A 301 10.51 -7.83 -13.63
N CYS A 302 11.51 -7.84 -12.73
CA CYS A 302 12.86 -8.35 -13.01
C CYS A 302 12.93 -9.86 -12.75
N GLY A 303 13.63 -10.62 -13.61
CA GLY A 303 13.78 -12.06 -13.47
C GLY A 303 12.48 -12.84 -13.70
N ALA A 304 11.59 -12.34 -14.52
CA ALA A 304 10.29 -12.97 -14.79
C ALA A 304 10.40 -14.39 -15.36
N SER A 305 11.53 -14.76 -16.00
CA SER A 305 11.79 -16.14 -16.48
C SER A 305 12.03 -17.15 -15.35
N VAL A 306 12.43 -16.69 -14.15
CA VAL A 306 12.80 -17.57 -13.02
C VAL A 306 11.95 -17.33 -11.77
N ASN A 307 11.16 -16.27 -11.73
CA ASN A 307 10.26 -15.95 -10.65
C ASN A 307 8.81 -16.31 -11.03
N PRO A 308 8.19 -17.32 -10.38
CA PRO A 308 6.83 -17.77 -10.73
C PRO A 308 5.73 -16.80 -10.25
N VAL A 309 6.09 -15.80 -9.42
CA VAL A 309 5.13 -14.82 -8.89
C VAL A 309 4.82 -13.77 -9.95
N ASP A 310 3.54 -13.48 -10.21
CA ASP A 310 3.12 -12.38 -11.07
C ASP A 310 3.16 -11.06 -10.29
N VAL A 311 4.17 -10.23 -10.57
CA VAL A 311 4.44 -9.01 -9.82
C VAL A 311 3.76 -7.79 -10.45
N CYS A 312 3.90 -7.62 -11.77
CA CYS A 312 3.28 -6.54 -12.54
C CYS A 312 3.16 -6.93 -14.03
N PRO A 313 2.34 -6.20 -14.81
CA PRO A 313 2.06 -6.55 -16.21
C PRO A 313 3.30 -6.55 -17.12
N LEU A 314 4.17 -5.54 -16.97
CA LEU A 314 5.40 -5.46 -17.76
C LEU A 314 6.46 -6.38 -17.16
N LYS A 315 7.05 -7.24 -18.00
CA LYS A 315 8.01 -8.27 -17.59
C LYS A 315 9.27 -8.18 -18.44
N ASP A 316 10.42 -8.46 -17.82
CA ASP A 316 11.72 -8.42 -18.48
C ASP A 316 12.05 -9.67 -19.32
N ASN A 317 11.14 -10.62 -19.45
CA ASN A 317 11.33 -11.88 -20.20
C ASN A 317 10.76 -11.85 -21.62
N ILE A 318 10.36 -10.68 -22.13
CA ILE A 318 9.88 -10.47 -23.49
C ILE A 318 10.90 -9.64 -24.30
N GLY A 319 10.93 -9.77 -25.63
CA GLY A 319 11.90 -9.06 -26.46
C GLY A 319 13.35 -9.48 -26.21
N ASP A 320 14.30 -8.57 -26.46
CA ASP A 320 15.72 -8.80 -26.17
C ASP A 320 15.96 -8.75 -24.66
N ASN A 321 16.32 -9.87 -24.04
CA ASN A 321 16.38 -10.01 -22.60
C ASN A 321 17.41 -11.01 -22.09
N ILE A 322 17.75 -10.87 -20.81
CA ILE A 322 18.59 -11.79 -20.03
C ILE A 322 17.89 -12.23 -18.74
N SER A 323 16.56 -12.28 -18.74
CA SER A 323 15.73 -12.54 -17.57
C SER A 323 16.07 -13.86 -16.84
N HIS A 324 16.46 -14.90 -17.60
CA HIS A 324 16.89 -16.21 -17.07
C HIS A 324 18.24 -16.17 -16.32
N PHE A 325 19.06 -15.14 -16.49
CA PHE A 325 20.29 -14.92 -15.74
C PHE A 325 20.10 -14.08 -14.47
N ASN A 326 18.86 -13.89 -14.00
CA ASN A 326 18.54 -13.13 -12.78
C ASN A 326 19.28 -13.67 -11.54
N TRP A 327 19.66 -14.94 -11.52
CA TRP A 327 20.45 -15.54 -10.44
C TRP A 327 21.80 -14.84 -10.21
N PHE A 328 22.34 -14.14 -11.22
CA PHE A 328 23.56 -13.33 -11.10
C PHE A 328 23.26 -11.82 -11.22
N TYR A 329 22.53 -11.43 -12.29
CA TYR A 329 22.31 -10.01 -12.61
C TYR A 329 21.27 -9.33 -11.72
N VAL A 330 20.45 -10.10 -10.99
CA VAL A 330 19.42 -9.61 -10.07
C VAL A 330 18.50 -8.60 -10.78
N GLU A 331 18.29 -7.39 -10.22
CA GLU A 331 17.49 -6.32 -10.84
C GLU A 331 18.07 -5.80 -12.17
N ASN A 332 19.35 -6.04 -12.43
CA ASN A 332 19.96 -5.61 -13.69
C ASN A 332 19.43 -6.35 -14.92
N THR A 333 18.68 -7.46 -14.76
CA THR A 333 17.94 -8.06 -15.88
C THR A 333 16.88 -7.09 -16.42
N GLY A 334 16.20 -6.34 -15.56
CA GLY A 334 15.29 -5.26 -15.93
C GLY A 334 16.04 -4.07 -16.57
N VAL A 335 17.23 -3.71 -16.06
CA VAL A 335 18.09 -2.65 -16.65
C VAL A 335 18.50 -3.02 -18.08
N TYR A 336 18.88 -4.28 -18.32
CA TYR A 336 19.18 -4.79 -19.66
C TYR A 336 17.97 -4.67 -20.58
N TRP A 337 16.80 -5.07 -20.11
CA TRP A 337 15.57 -4.99 -20.88
C TRP A 337 15.23 -3.55 -21.27
N ILE A 338 15.34 -2.60 -20.33
CA ILE A 338 15.13 -1.16 -20.59
C ILE A 338 16.09 -0.66 -21.67
N TRP A 339 17.37 -1.01 -21.54
CA TRP A 339 18.40 -0.64 -22.52
C TRP A 339 18.06 -1.13 -23.94
N LYS A 340 17.68 -2.41 -24.05
CA LYS A 340 17.45 -3.06 -25.35
C LYS A 340 16.11 -2.72 -25.99
N ASN A 341 15.05 -2.56 -25.20
CA ASN A 341 13.67 -2.51 -25.72
C ASN A 341 13.04 -1.10 -25.68
N VAL A 342 13.50 -0.19 -24.83
CA VAL A 342 12.97 1.18 -24.77
C VAL A 342 13.75 2.10 -25.72
N LYS A 343 13.11 2.57 -26.79
CA LYS A 343 13.82 3.30 -27.87
C LYS A 343 13.39 4.77 -28.04
N ASN A 344 12.12 5.08 -27.83
CA ASN A 344 11.51 6.32 -28.33
C ASN A 344 11.28 7.36 -27.24
N VAL A 345 12.20 7.46 -26.26
CA VAL A 345 12.15 8.49 -25.21
C VAL A 345 13.47 9.24 -25.15
N ARG A 346 13.41 10.52 -24.79
CA ARG A 346 14.61 11.38 -24.67
C ARG A 346 15.36 11.14 -23.38
N PHE A 347 14.62 10.79 -22.31
CA PHE A 347 15.18 10.55 -20.98
C PHE A 347 14.75 9.18 -20.46
N LYS A 348 15.71 8.45 -19.91
CA LYS A 348 15.48 7.15 -19.26
C LYS A 348 15.95 7.18 -17.82
N GLY A 349 15.20 6.54 -16.94
CA GLY A 349 15.60 6.38 -15.56
C GLY A 349 15.18 5.04 -14.99
N GLN A 350 15.66 4.76 -13.80
CA GLN A 350 15.31 3.59 -13.03
C GLN A 350 15.31 3.88 -11.54
N MET A 351 14.46 3.17 -10.79
CA MET A 351 14.46 3.12 -9.35
C MET A 351 14.04 1.73 -8.87
N GLN A 352 14.40 1.37 -7.66
CA GLN A 352 14.02 0.08 -7.08
C GLN A 352 12.71 0.22 -6.29
N TYR A 353 11.85 -0.80 -6.28
CA TYR A 353 10.57 -0.75 -5.59
C TYR A 353 10.66 -0.49 -4.07
N ARG A 354 11.77 -0.88 -3.41
CA ARG A 354 12.04 -0.62 -1.99
C ARG A 354 12.80 0.66 -1.71
N ARG A 355 13.45 1.23 -2.73
CA ARG A 355 14.34 2.39 -2.65
C ARG A 355 14.01 3.32 -3.79
N ARG A 356 13.26 4.36 -3.49
CA ARG A 356 12.78 5.32 -4.47
C ARG A 356 13.48 6.65 -4.24
N PHE A 357 13.50 7.50 -5.21
CA PHE A 357 13.77 8.92 -5.03
C PHE A 357 12.50 9.70 -5.34
N ASP A 358 12.33 10.82 -4.67
CA ASP A 358 11.16 11.67 -4.83
C ASP A 358 11.32 12.47 -6.14
N ILE A 359 10.46 12.19 -7.12
CA ILE A 359 10.46 12.86 -8.41
C ILE A 359 9.04 13.19 -8.83
N ASP A 360 8.79 14.48 -9.09
CA ASP A 360 7.53 14.94 -9.65
C ASP A 360 7.37 14.40 -11.08
N GLU A 361 6.23 13.79 -11.38
CA GLU A 361 5.94 13.30 -12.73
C GLU A 361 5.83 14.40 -13.79
N ASN A 362 5.62 15.66 -13.38
CA ASN A 362 5.56 16.84 -14.25
C ASN A 362 6.92 17.56 -14.37
N ILE A 363 7.98 17.00 -13.78
CA ILE A 363 9.34 17.56 -13.83
C ILE A 363 9.75 17.94 -15.25
N ASP A 364 10.35 19.12 -15.41
CA ASP A 364 10.95 19.54 -16.68
C ASP A 364 12.39 19.03 -16.77
N PHE A 365 12.55 17.95 -17.53
CA PHE A 365 13.88 17.35 -17.73
C PHE A 365 14.80 18.23 -18.58
N ASP A 366 14.29 19.03 -19.50
CA ASP A 366 15.10 19.95 -20.31
C ASP A 366 15.74 21.02 -19.42
N GLU A 367 14.96 21.64 -18.53
CA GLU A 367 15.49 22.62 -17.59
C GLU A 367 16.57 22.03 -16.68
N ILE A 368 16.42 20.76 -16.25
CA ILE A 368 17.39 20.12 -15.36
C ILE A 368 18.65 19.75 -16.13
N PHE A 369 18.53 19.11 -17.28
CA PHE A 369 19.68 18.65 -18.04
C PHE A 369 20.44 19.76 -18.78
N ASP A 370 19.90 20.98 -18.80
CA ASP A 370 20.66 22.19 -19.15
C ASP A 370 21.70 22.56 -18.08
N LYS A 371 21.46 22.16 -16.82
CA LYS A 371 22.29 22.53 -15.67
C LYS A 371 23.10 21.36 -15.10
N TYR A 372 22.60 20.14 -15.24
CA TYR A 372 23.15 18.94 -14.64
C TYR A 372 23.36 17.83 -15.68
N ASP A 373 24.34 16.96 -15.43
CA ASP A 373 24.68 15.86 -16.34
C ASP A 373 23.82 14.61 -16.06
N ILE A 374 23.40 14.42 -14.82
CA ILE A 374 22.64 13.27 -14.33
C ILE A 374 21.78 13.67 -13.12
N ILE A 375 20.63 13.01 -12.97
CA ILE A 375 19.83 13.00 -11.72
C ILE A 375 20.13 11.70 -11.00
N CYS A 376 20.49 11.74 -9.70
CA CYS A 376 20.69 10.58 -8.86
C CYS A 376 19.91 10.70 -7.55
N ALA A 377 19.58 9.58 -6.93
CA ALA A 377 19.27 9.55 -5.51
C ALA A 377 20.49 9.98 -4.68
N GLU A 378 20.24 10.58 -3.51
CA GLU A 378 21.30 10.94 -2.56
C GLU A 378 22.22 9.76 -2.27
N PRO A 379 23.57 9.97 -2.19
CA PRO A 379 24.51 8.89 -1.93
C PRO A 379 24.36 8.34 -0.50
N TYR A 380 24.62 7.06 -0.34
CA TYR A 380 24.81 6.46 0.96
C TYR A 380 26.24 6.68 1.44
N SER A 381 26.45 7.38 2.54
CA SER A 381 27.75 7.54 3.17
C SER A 381 27.99 6.42 4.20
N TYR A 382 29.01 5.62 4.01
CA TYR A 382 29.45 4.61 4.97
C TYR A 382 29.89 5.26 6.29
N LYS A 383 30.62 6.37 6.23
CA LYS A 383 31.08 7.14 7.37
C LYS A 383 29.94 7.66 8.25
N ALA A 384 28.88 8.18 7.61
CA ALA A 384 27.74 8.72 8.35
C ALA A 384 26.83 7.63 8.94
N ASN A 385 26.71 6.46 8.27
CA ASN A 385 25.73 5.43 8.60
C ASN A 385 26.31 4.19 9.28
N MET A 386 27.64 3.97 9.20
CA MET A 386 28.31 2.78 9.77
C MET A 386 29.52 3.19 10.63
N ASN A 387 29.36 4.22 11.44
CA ASN A 387 30.40 4.79 12.33
C ASN A 387 30.97 3.79 13.39
N TRP A 388 30.39 2.60 13.49
CA TRP A 388 30.83 1.49 14.35
C TRP A 388 31.79 0.50 13.62
N ILE A 389 32.01 0.67 12.30
CA ILE A 389 33.01 -0.08 11.56
C ILE A 389 34.27 0.76 11.49
N PRO A 390 35.42 0.28 11.95
CA PRO A 390 36.70 0.94 11.68
C PRO A 390 36.93 0.96 10.17
N GLU A 391 37.23 2.14 9.61
CA GLU A 391 37.57 2.28 8.21
C GLU A 391 36.36 2.19 7.25
N ASP A 392 35.70 3.28 7.13
CA ASP A 392 34.39 3.58 6.56
C ASP A 392 34.40 3.88 5.05
N THR A 393 35.14 3.09 4.26
CA THR A 393 35.17 3.25 2.78
C THR A 393 34.18 2.32 2.08
N VAL A 394 33.90 2.58 0.78
CA VAL A 394 33.03 1.74 -0.05
C VAL A 394 33.56 0.30 -0.14
N GLU A 395 34.87 0.12 -0.31
CA GLU A 395 35.55 -1.19 -0.34
C GLU A 395 35.36 -1.94 0.98
N LYS A 396 35.66 -1.31 2.11
CA LYS A 396 35.58 -1.93 3.43
C LYS A 396 34.14 -2.21 3.89
N GLY A 397 33.22 -1.28 3.59
CA GLY A 397 31.81 -1.51 3.80
C GLY A 397 31.26 -2.69 3.01
N TYR A 398 31.79 -2.93 1.80
CA TYR A 398 31.51 -4.15 1.05
C TYR A 398 32.04 -5.39 1.78
N GLY A 399 33.32 -5.38 2.13
CA GLY A 399 33.99 -6.51 2.80
C GLY A 399 33.36 -6.90 4.13
N TYR A 400 32.76 -5.93 4.86
CA TYR A 400 32.00 -6.24 6.07
C TYR A 400 30.74 -7.06 5.79
N SER A 401 30.02 -6.75 4.72
CA SER A 401 28.69 -7.34 4.39
C SER A 401 28.81 -8.56 3.45
N HIS A 402 29.86 -8.60 2.63
CA HIS A 402 30.07 -9.57 1.56
C HIS A 402 31.52 -10.06 1.54
N ASN A 403 31.88 -10.85 0.52
CA ASN A 403 33.26 -11.31 0.34
C ASN A 403 34.11 -10.20 -0.29
N ILE A 404 35.14 -9.74 0.41
CA ILE A 404 36.03 -8.68 -0.07
C ILE A 404 36.77 -9.04 -1.38
N GLU A 405 36.99 -10.33 -1.64
CA GLU A 405 37.60 -10.80 -2.89
C GLU A 405 36.79 -10.42 -4.13
N ASP A 406 35.49 -10.20 -3.99
CA ASP A 406 34.64 -9.72 -5.09
C ASP A 406 35.06 -8.32 -5.55
N ILE A 407 35.43 -7.44 -4.61
CA ILE A 407 35.94 -6.09 -4.91
C ILE A 407 37.32 -6.15 -5.51
N TYR A 408 38.20 -7.03 -5.01
CA TYR A 408 39.53 -7.22 -5.61
C TYR A 408 39.45 -7.82 -7.02
N ALA A 409 38.47 -8.68 -7.29
CA ALA A 409 38.20 -9.17 -8.62
C ALA A 409 37.73 -8.04 -9.55
N LEU A 410 36.84 -7.15 -9.08
CA LEU A 410 36.44 -5.96 -9.83
C LEU A 410 37.65 -5.04 -10.10
N GLU A 411 38.49 -4.80 -9.12
CA GLU A 411 39.73 -4.01 -9.31
C GLU A 411 40.59 -4.57 -10.45
N ARG A 412 40.83 -5.90 -10.45
CA ARG A 412 41.60 -6.56 -11.54
C ARG A 412 40.95 -6.37 -12.92
N VAL A 413 39.60 -6.45 -12.98
CA VAL A 413 38.85 -6.21 -14.23
C VAL A 413 39.04 -4.77 -14.70
N ILE A 414 38.87 -3.79 -13.78
CA ILE A 414 39.08 -2.37 -14.13
C ILE A 414 40.51 -2.12 -14.60
N MET A 415 41.51 -2.56 -13.85
CA MET A 415 42.93 -2.39 -14.24
C MET A 415 43.22 -2.99 -15.61
N LYS A 416 42.67 -4.14 -15.92
CA LYS A 416 43.01 -4.89 -17.15
C LYS A 416 42.26 -4.40 -18.39
N TYR A 417 40.99 -4.08 -18.25
CA TYR A 417 40.10 -3.83 -19.38
C TYR A 417 39.61 -2.38 -19.49
N HIS A 418 39.71 -1.61 -18.38
CA HIS A 418 39.23 -0.23 -18.27
C HIS A 418 40.21 0.66 -17.50
N PRO A 419 41.52 0.65 -17.86
CA PRO A 419 42.56 1.33 -17.08
C PRO A 419 42.32 2.85 -16.93
N GLU A 420 41.54 3.46 -17.81
CA GLU A 420 41.16 4.87 -17.75
C GLU A 420 40.27 5.20 -16.54
N TYR A 421 39.61 4.20 -15.96
CA TYR A 421 38.78 4.34 -14.75
C TYR A 421 39.54 4.06 -13.44
N TYR A 422 40.82 3.60 -13.52
CA TYR A 422 41.48 3.06 -12.33
C TYR A 422 41.77 4.11 -11.26
N ASP A 423 42.18 5.33 -11.63
CA ASP A 423 42.43 6.40 -10.65
C ASP A 423 41.14 6.78 -9.89
N ASP A 424 40.00 6.86 -10.58
CA ASP A 424 38.72 7.10 -9.98
C ASP A 424 38.22 5.90 -9.14
N TYR A 425 38.60 4.67 -9.55
CA TYR A 425 38.32 3.48 -8.74
C TYR A 425 39.03 3.56 -7.39
N VAL A 426 40.32 3.89 -7.38
CA VAL A 426 41.07 4.08 -6.13
C VAL A 426 40.44 5.17 -5.28
N LYS A 427 40.21 6.33 -5.87
CA LYS A 427 39.68 7.50 -5.17
C LYS A 427 38.29 7.30 -4.59
N HIS A 428 37.40 6.63 -5.30
CA HIS A 428 35.95 6.58 -4.93
C HIS A 428 35.51 5.23 -4.37
N ILE A 429 36.20 4.12 -4.65
CA ILE A 429 35.85 2.79 -4.14
C ILE A 429 36.77 2.41 -2.99
N LYS A 430 38.07 2.57 -3.12
CA LYS A 430 39.03 2.18 -2.07
C LYS A 430 39.13 3.21 -0.94
N GLU A 431 39.15 4.49 -1.27
CA GLU A 431 39.37 5.58 -0.32
C GLU A 431 38.10 6.38 0.00
N GLY A 432 37.13 6.38 -0.93
CA GLY A 432 35.86 7.10 -0.78
C GLY A 432 34.85 6.36 0.11
N ASP A 433 33.95 7.11 0.74
CA ASP A 433 32.91 6.60 1.65
C ASP A 433 31.48 6.69 1.06
N GLU A 434 31.32 7.30 -0.12
CA GLU A 434 30.02 7.50 -0.77
C GLU A 434 29.70 6.43 -1.81
N LEU A 435 28.59 5.72 -1.63
CA LEU A 435 28.04 4.78 -2.61
C LEU A 435 26.79 5.37 -3.26
N LEU A 436 26.77 5.42 -4.59
CA LEU A 436 25.58 5.70 -5.37
C LEU A 436 24.86 4.40 -5.72
N TYR A 437 23.58 4.32 -5.37
CA TYR A 437 22.80 3.14 -5.73
C TYR A 437 22.45 3.13 -7.22
N SER A 438 22.79 2.07 -7.93
CA SER A 438 22.51 1.87 -9.36
C SER A 438 21.01 1.81 -9.70
N CYS A 439 20.18 1.79 -8.69
CA CYS A 439 18.72 1.73 -8.82
C CYS A 439 18.02 3.07 -8.57
N GLY A 440 18.71 4.21 -8.70
CA GLY A 440 18.12 5.52 -8.43
C GLY A 440 18.72 6.63 -9.29
N PHE A 441 18.41 6.68 -10.61
CA PHE A 441 18.90 7.75 -11.47
C PHE A 441 18.07 7.97 -12.73
N VAL A 442 18.27 9.14 -13.37
CA VAL A 442 17.74 9.50 -14.68
C VAL A 442 18.87 10.09 -15.53
N LEU A 443 18.90 9.73 -16.80
CA LEU A 443 19.86 10.20 -17.80
C LEU A 443 19.17 10.50 -19.14
N PRO A 444 19.74 11.40 -19.97
CA PRO A 444 19.45 11.42 -21.40
C PRO A 444 19.66 10.03 -22.02
N THR A 445 18.77 9.59 -22.89
CA THR A 445 18.75 8.20 -23.41
C THR A 445 20.10 7.76 -24.01
N HIS A 446 20.81 8.66 -24.69
CA HIS A 446 22.12 8.31 -25.24
C HIS A 446 23.17 8.05 -24.15
N GLN A 447 23.14 8.78 -23.04
CA GLN A 447 24.02 8.56 -21.88
C GLN A 447 23.61 7.30 -21.10
N TYR A 448 22.29 7.07 -20.93
CA TYR A 448 21.77 5.84 -20.33
C TYR A 448 22.27 4.59 -21.10
N ASN A 449 22.24 4.65 -22.43
CA ASN A 449 22.71 3.54 -23.27
C ASN A 449 24.22 3.32 -23.12
N LYS A 450 25.04 4.39 -23.07
CA LYS A 450 26.51 4.29 -22.83
C LYS A 450 26.80 3.68 -21.45
N TYR A 451 26.05 4.10 -20.43
CA TYR A 451 26.18 3.48 -19.10
C TYR A 451 25.87 1.99 -19.14
N CYS A 452 24.75 1.59 -19.76
CA CYS A 452 24.39 0.17 -19.85
C CYS A 452 25.43 -0.64 -20.63
N GLU A 453 25.98 -0.09 -21.72
CA GLU A 453 27.06 -0.73 -22.49
C GLU A 453 28.29 -0.98 -21.60
N PHE A 454 28.72 0.01 -20.84
CA PHE A 454 29.81 -0.12 -19.87
C PHE A 454 29.45 -1.13 -18.76
N LEU A 455 28.29 -0.99 -18.11
CA LEU A 455 27.87 -1.87 -17.03
C LEU A 455 27.89 -3.36 -17.43
N PHE A 456 27.23 -3.70 -18.53
CA PHE A 456 27.12 -5.10 -18.95
C PHE A 456 28.43 -5.66 -19.49
N LYS A 457 29.28 -4.82 -20.06
CA LYS A 457 30.64 -5.22 -20.44
C LYS A 457 31.49 -5.56 -19.22
N VAL A 458 31.55 -4.67 -18.23
CA VAL A 458 32.30 -4.91 -16.99
C VAL A 458 31.74 -6.14 -16.22
N LEU A 459 30.41 -6.31 -16.13
CA LEU A 459 29.82 -7.47 -15.49
C LEU A 459 30.15 -8.79 -16.22
N GLN A 460 30.23 -8.78 -17.55
CA GLN A 460 30.63 -9.95 -18.33
C GLN A 460 32.11 -10.28 -18.11
N GLU A 461 32.98 -9.30 -18.11
CA GLU A 461 34.42 -9.46 -17.82
C GLU A 461 34.63 -9.94 -16.37
N TYR A 462 33.80 -9.44 -15.44
CA TYR A 462 33.83 -9.87 -14.05
C TYR A 462 33.43 -11.36 -13.88
N ILE A 463 32.36 -11.81 -14.54
CA ILE A 463 31.98 -13.25 -14.56
C ILE A 463 33.15 -14.11 -15.04
N HIS A 464 33.83 -13.68 -16.07
CA HIS A 464 35.05 -14.37 -16.58
C HIS A 464 36.17 -14.39 -15.56
N GLU A 465 36.44 -13.28 -14.86
CA GLU A 465 37.49 -13.18 -13.86
C GLU A 465 37.24 -14.14 -12.68
N ILE A 466 36.00 -14.22 -12.18
CA ILE A 466 35.66 -15.11 -11.09
C ILE A 466 35.25 -16.53 -11.52
N LYS A 467 35.35 -16.84 -12.84
CA LYS A 467 35.16 -18.16 -13.46
C LYS A 467 33.77 -18.78 -13.20
N ILE A 468 32.72 -17.96 -13.21
CA ILE A 468 31.33 -18.40 -13.10
C ILE A 468 30.78 -18.70 -14.50
N THR A 469 30.18 -19.86 -14.69
CA THR A 469 29.62 -20.31 -15.97
C THR A 469 28.09 -20.48 -15.90
N ASP A 470 27.58 -20.77 -14.72
CA ASP A 470 26.16 -21.07 -14.46
C ASP A 470 25.82 -20.84 -12.98
N ARG A 471 24.56 -21.06 -12.64
CA ARG A 471 24.07 -20.88 -11.27
C ARG A 471 24.75 -21.78 -10.25
N ASP A 472 25.04 -23.01 -10.63
CA ASP A 472 25.63 -23.99 -9.70
C ASP A 472 27.08 -23.62 -9.41
N SER A 473 27.85 -23.18 -10.41
CA SER A 473 29.20 -22.66 -10.21
C SER A 473 29.24 -21.41 -9.34
N LEU A 474 28.23 -20.52 -9.43
CA LEU A 474 28.07 -19.38 -8.52
C LEU A 474 27.81 -19.83 -7.06
N ILE A 475 26.90 -20.77 -6.87
CA ILE A 475 26.61 -21.33 -5.54
C ILE A 475 27.88 -21.97 -4.96
N MET A 476 28.58 -22.76 -5.75
CA MET A 476 29.85 -23.41 -5.33
C MET A 476 30.91 -22.36 -4.99
N HIS A 477 31.04 -21.28 -5.76
CA HIS A 477 31.95 -20.18 -5.47
C HIS A 477 31.64 -19.54 -4.10
N VAL A 478 30.37 -19.21 -3.83
CA VAL A 478 29.94 -18.65 -2.55
C VAL A 478 30.17 -19.63 -1.39
N MET A 479 29.80 -20.90 -1.57
CA MET A 479 29.99 -21.95 -0.57
C MET A 479 31.45 -22.16 -0.22
N HIS A 480 32.33 -22.17 -1.22
CA HIS A 480 33.77 -22.27 -1.03
C HIS A 480 34.31 -21.10 -0.20
N ASN A 481 33.96 -19.87 -0.55
CA ASN A 481 34.39 -18.68 0.18
C ASN A 481 33.82 -18.60 1.59
N LEU A 482 32.61 -19.09 1.83
CA LEU A 482 32.03 -19.25 3.17
C LEU A 482 32.80 -20.29 3.99
N TYR A 483 33.17 -21.40 3.35
CA TYR A 483 33.96 -22.46 4.02
C TYR A 483 35.34 -21.93 4.43
N GLU A 484 35.99 -21.15 3.59
CA GLU A 484 37.28 -20.50 3.85
C GLU A 484 37.19 -19.35 4.88
N GLY A 485 35.99 -18.96 5.31
CA GLY A 485 35.78 -17.90 6.31
C GLY A 485 36.02 -16.48 5.76
N LYS A 486 35.81 -16.26 4.46
CA LYS A 486 36.09 -14.97 3.80
C LYS A 486 34.99 -13.93 3.97
N PHE A 487 33.93 -14.23 4.71
CA PHE A 487 32.83 -13.31 4.96
C PHE A 487 32.87 -12.83 6.43
N VAL A 488 33.28 -11.59 6.65
CA VAL A 488 33.37 -11.00 8.00
C VAL A 488 32.04 -11.02 8.73
N ARG A 489 30.94 -10.75 8.02
CA ARG A 489 29.57 -10.75 8.56
C ARG A 489 29.20 -12.06 9.30
N TYR A 490 29.71 -13.18 8.87
CA TYR A 490 29.37 -14.48 9.43
C TYR A 490 30.37 -14.99 10.47
N GLY A 491 31.52 -14.31 10.65
CA GLY A 491 32.56 -14.71 11.59
C GLY A 491 33.03 -16.15 11.33
N ASP A 492 33.10 -16.97 12.38
CA ASP A 492 33.52 -18.36 12.28
C ASP A 492 32.44 -19.35 11.83
N ARG A 493 31.22 -18.87 11.51
CA ARG A 493 30.14 -19.74 11.03
C ARG A 493 30.50 -20.37 9.70
N LYS A 494 30.28 -21.67 9.58
CA LYS A 494 30.51 -22.44 8.35
C LYS A 494 29.19 -22.52 7.54
N PRO A 495 29.25 -22.90 6.24
CA PRO A 495 28.03 -23.01 5.42
C PRO A 495 26.89 -23.82 6.04
N ARG A 496 27.21 -24.87 6.80
CA ARG A 496 26.25 -25.73 7.54
C ARG A 496 25.49 -24.99 8.65
N ASP A 497 26.05 -23.89 9.15
CA ASP A 497 25.51 -23.08 10.23
C ASP A 497 24.67 -21.91 9.73
N LEU A 498 24.56 -21.76 8.38
CA LEU A 498 23.82 -20.70 7.71
C LEU A 498 22.50 -21.23 7.13
N SER A 499 21.47 -20.40 7.14
CA SER A 499 20.23 -20.70 6.44
C SER A 499 20.43 -20.66 4.92
N LYS A 500 19.52 -21.31 4.18
CA LYS A 500 19.51 -21.25 2.72
C LYS A 500 19.39 -19.81 2.23
N GLU A 501 18.58 -19.00 2.91
CA GLU A 501 18.36 -17.57 2.59
C GLU A 501 19.66 -16.77 2.76
N GLU A 502 20.42 -16.99 3.84
CA GLU A 502 21.72 -16.33 4.07
C GLU A 502 22.73 -16.67 2.95
N ILE A 503 22.80 -17.94 2.53
CA ILE A 503 23.65 -18.37 1.43
C ILE A 503 23.20 -17.74 0.12
N MET A 504 21.90 -17.81 -0.19
CA MET A 504 21.34 -17.24 -1.42
C MET A 504 21.45 -15.72 -1.47
N TYR A 505 21.46 -15.04 -0.33
CA TYR A 505 21.74 -13.60 -0.27
C TYR A 505 23.12 -13.29 -0.81
N GLN A 506 24.14 -14.11 -0.51
CA GLN A 506 25.50 -13.90 -0.99
C GLN A 506 25.70 -14.25 -2.48
N THR A 507 24.79 -15.00 -3.11
CA THR A 507 24.86 -15.26 -4.55
C THR A 507 24.47 -14.04 -5.43
N ARG A 508 24.00 -12.95 -4.83
CA ARG A 508 23.58 -11.73 -5.54
C ARG A 508 24.76 -10.81 -5.91
N ILE A 509 25.94 -11.37 -6.11
CA ILE A 509 27.20 -10.65 -6.35
C ILE A 509 27.07 -9.62 -7.47
N GLY A 510 26.47 -9.99 -8.62
CA GLY A 510 26.33 -9.09 -9.76
C GLY A 510 25.52 -7.82 -9.45
N GLY A 511 24.50 -7.90 -8.58
CA GLY A 511 23.76 -6.73 -8.10
C GLY A 511 24.64 -5.82 -7.23
N TYR A 512 25.39 -6.40 -6.29
CA TYR A 512 26.25 -5.63 -5.39
C TYR A 512 27.43 -4.97 -6.13
N ILE A 513 28.01 -5.67 -7.09
CA ILE A 513 29.11 -5.13 -7.94
C ILE A 513 28.56 -4.02 -8.86
N ALA A 514 27.35 -4.16 -9.40
CA ALA A 514 26.73 -3.13 -10.24
C ALA A 514 26.60 -1.77 -9.53
N GLU A 515 26.34 -1.72 -8.22
CA GLU A 515 26.32 -0.47 -7.46
C GLU A 515 27.70 0.23 -7.43
N ARG A 516 28.80 -0.55 -7.37
CA ARG A 516 30.17 -0.02 -7.38
C ARG A 516 30.56 0.45 -8.79
N ILE A 517 30.16 -0.32 -9.80
CA ILE A 517 30.34 0.08 -11.21
C ILE A 517 29.58 1.37 -11.50
N PHE A 518 28.35 1.53 -11.01
CA PHE A 518 27.58 2.76 -11.17
C PHE A 518 28.25 3.95 -10.49
N THR A 519 28.69 3.79 -9.24
CA THR A 519 29.41 4.83 -8.50
C THR A 519 30.65 5.27 -9.30
N LEU A 520 31.46 4.32 -9.74
CA LEU A 520 32.64 4.58 -10.53
C LEU A 520 32.32 5.32 -11.85
N TYR A 521 31.32 4.82 -12.60
CA TYR A 521 30.90 5.43 -13.86
C TYR A 521 30.44 6.87 -13.69
N VAL A 522 29.61 7.14 -12.68
CA VAL A 522 29.10 8.50 -12.40
C VAL A 522 30.22 9.43 -12.01
N LYS A 523 31.10 9.03 -11.10
CA LYS A 523 32.23 9.87 -10.61
C LYS A 523 33.25 10.16 -11.71
N HIS A 524 33.46 9.24 -12.67
CA HIS A 524 34.34 9.43 -13.80
C HIS A 524 33.73 10.33 -14.90
N ASN A 525 32.46 10.09 -15.27
CA ASN A 525 31.90 10.70 -16.49
C ASN A 525 31.12 11.99 -16.26
N PHE A 526 30.63 12.26 -15.02
CA PHE A 526 29.72 13.38 -14.73
C PHE A 526 30.29 14.32 -13.66
N LYS A 527 30.22 15.63 -13.94
CA LYS A 527 30.72 16.67 -13.03
C LYS A 527 29.58 17.32 -12.22
N LYS A 528 28.39 17.42 -12.82
CA LYS A 528 27.26 18.12 -12.24
C LYS A 528 26.12 17.14 -11.97
N VAL A 529 26.01 16.66 -10.75
CA VAL A 529 24.99 15.71 -10.32
C VAL A 529 23.87 16.44 -9.60
N LYS A 530 22.62 16.23 -10.03
CA LYS A 530 21.42 16.65 -9.29
C LYS A 530 21.02 15.51 -8.36
N TYR A 531 21.11 15.73 -7.06
CA TYR A 531 20.61 14.78 -6.08
C TYR A 531 19.15 15.04 -5.72
N LEU A 532 18.37 13.97 -5.62
CA LEU A 532 17.00 13.97 -5.13
C LEU A 532 16.91 13.17 -3.82
N PRO A 533 16.01 13.58 -2.90
CA PRO A 533 15.83 12.87 -1.63
C PRO A 533 15.56 11.38 -1.82
N TYR A 534 16.17 10.60 -0.98
CA TYR A 534 16.02 9.16 -0.98
C TYR A 534 14.83 8.74 -0.08
N VAL A 535 13.88 8.00 -0.65
CA VAL A 535 12.71 7.49 0.07
C VAL A 535 12.86 5.98 0.27
N LYS A 536 13.06 5.57 1.52
CA LYS A 536 13.07 4.16 1.92
C LYS A 536 11.67 3.71 2.30
N MET A 537 11.19 2.64 1.70
CA MET A 537 9.88 2.07 2.02
C MET A 537 10.00 1.15 3.25
N GLU A 538 9.35 1.51 4.35
CA GLU A 538 9.66 1.01 5.71
C GLU A 538 9.36 -0.46 6.02
N LYS A 539 8.58 -1.20 5.22
CA LYS A 539 8.12 -2.55 5.61
C LYS A 539 9.00 -3.74 5.21
N ASP A 540 10.10 -3.52 4.49
CA ASP A 540 10.97 -4.62 4.04
C ASP A 540 12.38 -4.60 4.67
N MET A 541 12.50 -4.25 5.94
CA MET A 541 13.80 -4.13 6.60
C MET A 541 14.42 -5.46 7.05
N TYR A 542 13.73 -6.59 6.88
CA TYR A 542 14.26 -7.89 7.33
C TYR A 542 13.94 -8.99 6.31
N ILE A 543 14.81 -9.17 5.34
CA ILE A 543 15.18 -10.48 4.80
C ILE A 543 16.68 -10.43 4.48
#